data_514d2dbc1ed5ea32f82aebe715c9283a
#
_entry.id   514d2dbc1ed5ea32f82aebe715c9283a
#
_cell.length_a   1.000
_cell.length_b   1.000
_cell.length_c   1.000
_cell.angle_alpha   90.00
_cell.angle_beta   90.00
_cell.angle_gamma   90.00
#
_symmetry.space_group_name_H-M   'P 1'
#
loop_
_entity.id
_entity.type
_entity.pdbx_description
1 polymer ?
#
loop_
_entity_poly.entity_id
_entity_poly.type
_entity_poly.pdbx_seq_one_letter_code
_entity_poly.pdbx_strand_id
1 'polypeptide(L)'
;MKSVLIIGLGRFGSHIARKLNAMGHEVMAVDSNEDRINSVLPFTTSAQIGDSTNRAFLESLGVDSFDSCIVAIGDNFQNSLETAYLLKDLGAKHVVARASSGVQEKFLLRNGADQVVYPEKQLAAWIAIRCTSEHILDYIELEGDYSIYELSIPDNWLGKTVAQLDIRKKHGINILGIRENGRLNLNVTPDSLLNRGCSILVLGPDRRSSKSDRRGRRHTERPQRKTAAVSLYFGLF
;
A
#
# COMPACT_ATOMS: atom_id res chain seq x y z
N MET A 1 -16.53 -4.93 13.96
CA MET A 1 -15.57 -4.31 14.88
C MET A 1 -14.46 -5.32 15.09
N LYS A 2 -13.19 -4.92 15.05
CA LYS A 2 -12.02 -5.80 15.29
C LYS A 2 -11.23 -5.25 16.46
N SER A 3 -10.53 -6.14 17.18
CA SER A 3 -9.60 -5.79 18.26
C SER A 3 -8.16 -5.84 17.73
N VAL A 4 -7.42 -4.75 17.88
CA VAL A 4 -6.05 -4.63 17.36
C VAL A 4 -5.09 -4.18 18.45
N LEU A 5 -4.02 -4.94 18.64
CA LEU A 5 -2.90 -4.59 19.50
C LEU A 5 -1.84 -3.85 18.67
N ILE A 6 -1.42 -2.66 19.10
CA ILE A 6 -0.36 -1.89 18.44
C ILE A 6 0.81 -1.73 19.40
N ILE A 7 1.98 -2.21 18.99
CA ILE A 7 3.22 -2.13 19.76
C ILE A 7 4.19 -1.18 19.06
N GLY A 8 4.59 -0.12 19.76
CA GLY A 8 5.40 0.96 19.22
C GLY A 8 4.56 2.12 18.69
N LEU A 9 4.53 3.22 19.43
CA LEU A 9 3.72 4.41 19.16
C LEU A 9 4.55 5.59 18.62
N GLY A 10 5.56 5.26 17.84
CA GLY A 10 6.24 6.24 17.01
C GLY A 10 5.30 6.82 15.94
N ARG A 11 5.83 7.61 15.01
CA ARG A 11 5.03 8.25 13.94
C ARG A 11 4.09 7.26 13.23
N PHE A 12 4.59 6.10 12.83
CA PHE A 12 3.80 5.10 12.11
C PHE A 12 2.68 4.49 12.97
N GLY A 13 3.02 3.97 14.17
CA GLY A 13 2.06 3.32 15.07
C GLY A 13 0.95 4.26 15.53
N SER A 14 1.29 5.51 15.89
CA SER A 14 0.29 6.50 16.30
C SER A 14 -0.69 6.88 15.17
N HIS A 15 -0.22 6.94 13.91
CA HIS A 15 -1.12 7.15 12.77
C HIS A 15 -2.06 5.98 12.56
N ILE A 16 -1.58 4.73 12.71
CA ILE A 16 -2.42 3.54 12.61
C ILE A 16 -3.48 3.53 13.71
N ALA A 17 -3.09 3.79 14.96
CA ALA A 17 -4.02 3.85 16.09
C ALA A 17 -5.18 4.82 15.83
N ARG A 18 -4.86 6.05 15.43
CA ARG A 18 -5.87 7.07 15.08
C ARG A 18 -6.79 6.62 13.95
N LYS A 19 -6.24 6.00 12.91
CA LYS A 19 -7.02 5.55 11.75
C LYS A 19 -7.96 4.41 12.10
N LEU A 20 -7.48 3.42 12.87
CA LEU A 20 -8.31 2.30 13.34
C LEU A 20 -9.44 2.75 14.24
N ASN A 21 -9.16 3.66 15.18
CA ASN A 21 -10.19 4.27 16.03
C ASN A 21 -11.25 5.02 15.21
N ALA A 22 -10.82 5.82 14.23
CA ALA A 22 -11.74 6.54 13.33
C ALA A 22 -12.59 5.60 12.46
N MET A 23 -12.15 4.34 12.26
CA MET A 23 -12.91 3.29 11.57
C MET A 23 -13.79 2.47 12.52
N GLY A 24 -13.82 2.80 13.82
CA GLY A 24 -14.66 2.13 14.82
C GLY A 24 -14.10 0.78 15.30
N HIS A 25 -12.77 0.59 15.25
CA HIS A 25 -12.11 -0.59 15.78
C HIS A 25 -11.60 -0.37 17.21
N GLU A 26 -11.53 -1.44 18.01
CA GLU A 26 -10.91 -1.41 19.33
C GLU A 26 -9.39 -1.46 19.18
N VAL A 27 -8.72 -0.53 19.85
CA VAL A 27 -7.26 -0.40 19.79
C VAL A 27 -6.68 -0.47 21.19
N MET A 28 -5.80 -1.46 21.42
CA MET A 28 -4.89 -1.49 22.55
C MET A 28 -3.52 -1.01 22.08
N ALA A 29 -2.97 -0.02 22.77
CA ALA A 29 -1.69 0.59 22.46
C ALA A 29 -0.62 0.27 23.51
N VAL A 30 0.59 -0.08 23.05
CA VAL A 30 1.73 -0.40 23.89
C VAL A 30 2.98 0.34 23.42
N ASP A 31 3.67 1.01 24.31
CA ASP A 31 5.01 1.58 24.12
C ASP A 31 5.76 1.59 25.45
N SER A 32 7.08 1.57 25.42
CA SER A 32 7.90 1.74 26.60
C SER A 32 8.00 3.20 27.06
N ASN A 33 7.61 4.14 26.22
CA ASN A 33 7.67 5.58 26.46
C ASN A 33 6.29 6.12 26.86
N GLU A 34 6.21 6.67 28.07
CA GLU A 34 5.00 7.24 28.65
C GLU A 34 4.42 8.41 27.83
N ASP A 35 5.26 9.30 27.31
CA ASP A 35 4.79 10.46 26.52
C ASP A 35 4.09 10.01 25.24
N ARG A 36 4.60 8.92 24.61
CA ARG A 36 3.97 8.34 23.42
C ARG A 36 2.62 7.72 23.77
N ILE A 37 2.51 7.03 24.89
CA ILE A 37 1.25 6.49 25.39
C ILE A 37 0.25 7.64 25.63
N ASN A 38 0.63 8.66 26.36
CA ASN A 38 -0.22 9.81 26.68
C ASN A 38 -0.74 10.51 25.40
N SER A 39 0.08 10.57 24.36
CA SER A 39 -0.31 11.20 23.07
C SER A 39 -1.39 10.45 22.28
N VAL A 40 -1.61 9.17 22.55
CA VAL A 40 -2.59 8.33 21.83
C VAL A 40 -3.81 7.96 22.67
N LEU A 41 -3.83 8.20 23.97
CA LEU A 41 -4.97 7.92 24.85
C LEU A 41 -6.34 8.32 24.25
N PRO A 42 -6.50 9.51 23.64
CA PRO A 42 -7.78 9.90 23.04
C PRO A 42 -8.25 9.04 21.87
N PHE A 43 -7.37 8.20 21.31
CA PHE A 43 -7.60 7.40 20.11
C PHE A 43 -7.44 5.90 20.35
N THR A 44 -7.44 5.46 21.61
CA THR A 44 -7.26 4.06 21.97
C THR A 44 -8.33 3.63 22.96
N THR A 45 -8.73 2.38 22.90
CA THR A 45 -9.65 1.78 23.87
C THR A 45 -8.94 1.52 25.18
N SER A 46 -7.67 1.10 25.09
CA SER A 46 -6.78 0.90 26.23
C SER A 46 -5.32 1.16 25.84
N ALA A 47 -4.49 1.47 26.81
CA ALA A 47 -3.06 1.67 26.57
C ALA A 47 -2.25 1.21 27.77
N GLN A 48 -1.07 0.65 27.53
CA GLN A 48 -0.16 0.19 28.57
C GLN A 48 1.29 0.60 28.27
N ILE A 49 2.01 0.99 29.32
CA ILE A 49 3.45 1.21 29.26
C ILE A 49 4.13 -0.11 29.58
N GLY A 50 5.02 -0.59 28.67
CA GLY A 50 5.77 -1.81 28.92
C GLY A 50 6.76 -2.15 27.83
N ASP A 51 7.62 -3.11 28.14
CA ASP A 51 8.62 -3.63 27.21
C ASP A 51 8.08 -4.86 26.49
N SER A 52 7.89 -4.74 25.19
CA SER A 52 7.36 -5.82 24.35
C SER A 52 8.35 -6.98 24.09
N THR A 53 9.62 -6.84 24.50
CA THR A 53 10.58 -7.95 24.51
C THR A 53 10.45 -8.82 25.75
N ASN A 54 9.68 -8.37 26.74
CA ASN A 54 9.39 -9.17 27.92
C ASN A 54 8.20 -10.10 27.69
N ARG A 55 8.47 -11.42 27.66
CA ARG A 55 7.46 -12.45 27.44
C ARG A 55 6.30 -12.37 28.43
N ALA A 56 6.60 -12.24 29.73
CA ALA A 56 5.56 -12.20 30.77
C ALA A 56 4.65 -10.98 30.62
N PHE A 57 5.19 -9.87 30.16
CA PHE A 57 4.40 -8.69 29.83
C PHE A 57 3.44 -8.97 28.66
N LEU A 58 3.89 -9.55 27.56
CA LEU A 58 3.03 -9.89 26.41
C LEU A 58 1.97 -10.93 26.79
N GLU A 59 2.31 -11.93 27.60
CA GLU A 59 1.34 -12.92 28.14
C GLU A 59 0.23 -12.24 28.94
N SER A 60 0.58 -11.22 29.74
CA SER A 60 -0.41 -10.48 30.54
C SER A 60 -1.40 -9.67 29.69
N LEU A 61 -1.06 -9.38 28.43
CA LEU A 61 -1.95 -8.65 27.49
C LEU A 61 -2.99 -9.57 26.85
N GLY A 62 -2.82 -10.89 26.88
CA GLY A 62 -3.69 -11.86 26.21
C GLY A 62 -3.64 -11.71 24.70
N VAL A 63 -2.43 -11.79 24.12
CA VAL A 63 -2.16 -11.48 22.69
C VAL A 63 -2.93 -12.34 21.71
N ASP A 64 -3.32 -13.55 22.11
CA ASP A 64 -4.14 -14.52 21.37
C ASP A 64 -5.61 -14.08 21.20
N SER A 65 -6.07 -13.14 22.03
CA SER A 65 -7.44 -12.61 21.95
C SER A 65 -7.61 -11.60 20.82
N PHE A 66 -6.55 -10.91 20.41
CA PHE A 66 -6.62 -9.88 19.36
C PHE A 66 -6.78 -10.48 17.97
N ASP A 67 -7.53 -9.77 17.10
CA ASP A 67 -7.67 -10.13 15.68
C ASP A 67 -6.37 -9.87 14.91
N SER A 68 -5.59 -8.87 15.33
CA SER A 68 -4.30 -8.53 14.71
C SER A 68 -3.38 -7.84 15.71
N CYS A 69 -2.09 -8.16 15.64
CA CYS A 69 -1.03 -7.51 16.39
C CYS A 69 -0.11 -6.78 15.43
N ILE A 70 0.14 -5.49 15.66
CA ILE A 70 0.96 -4.65 14.78
C ILE A 70 2.23 -4.23 15.51
N VAL A 71 3.38 -4.68 15.04
CA VAL A 71 4.70 -4.29 15.53
C VAL A 71 5.20 -3.10 14.71
N ALA A 72 5.02 -1.89 15.26
CA ALA A 72 5.37 -0.62 14.61
C ALA A 72 6.70 -0.03 15.11
N ILE A 73 7.55 -0.85 15.74
CA ILE A 73 8.88 -0.48 16.22
C ILE A 73 9.79 -0.22 15.02
N GLY A 74 10.34 0.98 14.90
CA GLY A 74 11.16 1.38 13.76
C GLY A 74 12.64 1.60 14.08
N ASP A 75 12.93 2.01 15.31
CA ASP A 75 14.25 2.49 15.69
C ASP A 75 15.17 1.35 16.19
N ASN A 76 14.60 0.22 16.61
CA ASN A 76 15.31 -0.94 17.09
C ASN A 76 14.81 -2.22 16.41
N PHE A 77 15.59 -2.70 15.43
CA PHE A 77 15.23 -3.90 14.68
C PHE A 77 15.25 -5.17 15.54
N GLN A 78 16.18 -5.27 16.49
CA GLN A 78 16.25 -6.43 17.38
C GLN A 78 14.98 -6.55 18.20
N ASN A 79 14.54 -5.46 18.84
CA ASN A 79 13.30 -5.45 19.60
C ASN A 79 12.07 -5.74 18.73
N SER A 80 12.04 -5.22 17.49
CA SER A 80 10.96 -5.49 16.55
C SER A 80 10.89 -6.98 16.18
N LEU A 81 12.03 -7.60 15.93
CA LEU A 81 12.13 -9.02 15.57
C LEU A 81 11.72 -9.92 16.76
N GLU A 82 12.26 -9.63 17.96
CA GLU A 82 11.96 -10.36 19.18
C GLU A 82 10.47 -10.26 19.54
N THR A 83 9.91 -9.05 19.48
CA THR A 83 8.48 -8.84 19.70
C THR A 83 7.63 -9.62 18.70
N ALA A 84 7.95 -9.59 17.41
CA ALA A 84 7.19 -10.34 16.39
C ALA A 84 7.26 -11.85 16.64
N TYR A 85 8.42 -12.37 16.99
CA TYR A 85 8.61 -13.77 17.35
C TYR A 85 7.77 -14.15 18.58
N LEU A 86 7.87 -13.38 19.67
CA LEU A 86 7.13 -13.63 20.92
C LEU A 86 5.61 -13.59 20.72
N LEU A 87 5.11 -12.63 19.96
CA LEU A 87 3.69 -12.54 19.64
C LEU A 87 3.20 -13.83 18.95
N LYS A 88 3.97 -14.31 17.98
CA LYS A 88 3.61 -15.52 17.24
C LYS A 88 3.68 -16.76 18.11
N ASP A 89 4.72 -16.87 18.94
CA ASP A 89 4.93 -17.96 19.90
C ASP A 89 3.83 -18.00 20.98
N LEU A 90 3.29 -16.84 21.36
CA LEU A 90 2.16 -16.68 22.27
C LEU A 90 0.78 -16.82 21.62
N GLY A 91 0.72 -17.23 20.35
CA GLY A 91 -0.53 -17.57 19.68
C GLY A 91 -1.25 -16.38 19.02
N ALA A 92 -0.59 -15.25 18.78
CA ALA A 92 -1.20 -14.16 18.04
C ALA A 92 -1.71 -14.63 16.66
N LYS A 93 -2.98 -14.35 16.35
CA LYS A 93 -3.67 -14.82 15.14
C LYS A 93 -3.03 -14.27 13.88
N HIS A 94 -2.69 -12.98 13.88
CA HIS A 94 -2.11 -12.28 12.73
C HIS A 94 -1.13 -11.21 13.21
N VAL A 95 0.12 -11.32 12.79
CA VAL A 95 1.21 -10.40 13.15
C VAL A 95 1.64 -9.60 11.93
N VAL A 96 1.48 -8.28 11.99
CA VAL A 96 1.98 -7.34 10.99
C VAL A 96 3.17 -6.60 11.56
N ALA A 97 4.30 -6.60 10.87
CA ALA A 97 5.50 -5.91 11.34
C ALA A 97 5.97 -4.84 10.36
N ARG A 98 6.53 -3.74 10.88
CA ARG A 98 7.17 -2.70 10.07
C ARG A 98 8.62 -3.04 9.83
N ALA A 99 9.06 -2.94 8.56
CA ALA A 99 10.46 -2.99 8.17
C ALA A 99 10.94 -1.61 7.69
N SER A 100 12.24 -1.36 7.80
CA SER A 100 12.92 -0.19 7.22
C SER A 100 13.97 -0.59 6.16
N SER A 101 14.11 -1.89 5.89
CA SER A 101 14.96 -2.40 4.81
C SER A 101 14.44 -3.75 4.28
N GLY A 102 14.82 -4.10 3.04
CA GLY A 102 14.44 -5.39 2.45
C GLY A 102 15.08 -6.61 3.16
N VAL A 103 16.15 -6.41 3.91
CA VAL A 103 16.75 -7.48 4.75
C VAL A 103 15.89 -7.71 5.98
N GLN A 104 15.48 -6.64 6.66
CA GLN A 104 14.57 -6.72 7.81
C GLN A 104 13.23 -7.36 7.43
N GLU A 105 12.66 -6.99 6.27
CA GLU A 105 11.44 -7.60 5.74
C GLU A 105 11.55 -9.13 5.69
N LYS A 106 12.64 -9.66 5.12
CA LYS A 106 12.88 -11.09 5.02
C LYS A 106 13.06 -11.77 6.39
N PHE A 107 13.73 -11.11 7.33
CA PHE A 107 13.92 -11.65 8.67
C PHE A 107 12.60 -11.69 9.46
N LEU A 108 11.81 -10.63 9.41
CA LEU A 108 10.51 -10.56 10.09
C LEU A 108 9.55 -11.63 9.58
N LEU A 109 9.43 -11.81 8.25
CA LEU A 109 8.60 -12.87 7.66
C LEU A 109 9.03 -14.29 8.06
N ARG A 110 10.34 -14.52 8.30
CA ARG A 110 10.84 -15.82 8.73
C ARG A 110 10.71 -16.07 10.22
N ASN A 111 10.50 -15.02 11.01
CA ASN A 111 10.54 -15.09 12.48
C ASN A 111 9.25 -14.58 13.12
N GLY A 112 8.10 -14.87 12.52
CA GLY A 112 6.81 -14.71 13.21
C GLY A 112 5.86 -13.67 12.62
N ALA A 113 6.31 -12.75 11.76
CA ALA A 113 5.40 -11.86 11.07
C ALA A 113 4.66 -12.60 9.95
N ASP A 114 3.34 -12.50 9.92
CA ASP A 114 2.51 -13.01 8.81
C ASP A 114 2.54 -12.04 7.62
N GLN A 115 2.69 -10.73 7.92
CA GLN A 115 2.78 -9.67 6.93
C GLN A 115 3.83 -8.65 7.36
N VAL A 116 4.56 -8.10 6.38
CA VAL A 116 5.49 -7.01 6.62
C VAL A 116 5.15 -5.83 5.74
N VAL A 117 5.14 -4.64 6.33
CA VAL A 117 4.98 -3.38 5.62
C VAL A 117 6.30 -2.60 5.64
N TYR A 118 6.65 -2.03 4.50
CA TYR A 118 7.81 -1.15 4.35
C TYR A 118 7.33 0.20 3.79
N PRO A 119 6.86 1.10 4.67
CA PRO A 119 6.15 2.33 4.28
C PRO A 119 6.97 3.23 3.37
N GLU A 120 8.26 3.38 3.67
CA GLU A 120 9.15 4.25 2.90
C GLU A 120 9.34 3.76 1.46
N LYS A 121 9.47 2.44 1.26
CA LYS A 121 9.58 1.83 -0.07
C LYS A 121 8.29 1.99 -0.87
N GLN A 122 7.15 1.72 -0.22
CA GLN A 122 5.84 1.82 -0.86
C GLN A 122 5.52 3.27 -1.26
N LEU A 123 5.74 4.22 -0.34
CA LEU A 123 5.50 5.62 -0.60
C LEU A 123 6.48 6.21 -1.63
N ALA A 124 7.76 5.82 -1.59
CA ALA A 124 8.74 6.27 -2.56
C ALA A 124 8.39 5.80 -3.99
N ALA A 125 7.93 4.54 -4.14
CA ALA A 125 7.47 4.03 -5.43
C ALA A 125 6.27 4.85 -5.95
N TRP A 126 5.29 5.11 -5.08
CA TRP A 126 4.11 5.91 -5.40
C TRP A 126 4.46 7.35 -5.83
N ILE A 127 5.34 8.03 -5.07
CA ILE A 127 5.81 9.38 -5.41
C ILE A 127 6.58 9.38 -6.74
N ALA A 128 7.49 8.41 -6.93
CA ALA A 128 8.29 8.32 -8.15
C ALA A 128 7.40 8.23 -9.40
N ILE A 129 6.33 7.43 -9.34
CA ILE A 129 5.39 7.29 -10.46
C ILE A 129 4.67 8.60 -10.73
N ARG A 130 4.14 9.26 -9.71
CA ARG A 130 3.46 10.55 -9.86
C ARG A 130 4.36 11.66 -10.41
N CYS A 131 5.65 11.62 -10.06
CA CYS A 131 6.63 12.59 -10.57
C CYS A 131 7.09 12.30 -12.00
N THR A 132 6.78 11.13 -12.57
CA THR A 132 7.21 10.78 -13.94
C THR A 132 6.24 11.26 -15.01
N SER A 133 5.04 11.71 -14.66
CA SER A 133 4.05 12.21 -15.61
C SER A 133 3.10 13.19 -14.94
N GLU A 134 2.87 14.35 -15.58
CA GLU A 134 1.89 15.34 -15.15
C GLU A 134 0.44 14.81 -15.24
N HIS A 135 0.23 13.73 -15.98
CA HIS A 135 -1.09 13.16 -16.22
C HIS A 135 -1.46 12.05 -15.24
N ILE A 136 -0.52 11.50 -14.47
CA ILE A 136 -0.80 10.51 -13.45
C ILE A 136 -1.17 11.22 -12.15
N LEU A 137 -2.45 11.20 -11.81
CA LEU A 137 -2.99 11.81 -10.60
C LEU A 137 -2.87 10.86 -9.40
N ASP A 138 -3.12 9.56 -9.63
CA ASP A 138 -3.01 8.53 -8.60
C ASP A 138 -2.69 7.16 -9.21
N TYR A 139 -2.24 6.22 -8.35
CA TYR A 139 -1.77 4.92 -8.77
C TYR A 139 -1.96 3.89 -7.66
N ILE A 140 -2.46 2.71 -8.03
CA ILE A 140 -2.61 1.55 -7.16
C ILE A 140 -1.97 0.35 -7.84
N GLU A 141 -0.91 -0.19 -7.23
CA GLU A 141 -0.27 -1.43 -7.69
C GLU A 141 -1.17 -2.63 -7.32
N LEU A 142 -1.41 -3.49 -8.29
CA LEU A 142 -2.09 -4.77 -8.08
C LEU A 142 -1.08 -5.90 -8.12
N GLU A 143 -1.47 -7.07 -7.65
CA GLU A 143 -0.66 -8.26 -7.82
C GLU A 143 -0.53 -8.63 -9.31
N GLY A 144 0.68 -9.00 -9.71
CA GLY A 144 0.99 -9.33 -11.11
C GLY A 144 1.44 -8.10 -11.92
N ASP A 145 1.10 -8.11 -13.20
CA ASP A 145 1.58 -7.12 -14.18
C ASP A 145 0.54 -6.03 -14.48
N TYR A 146 -0.39 -5.77 -13.57
CA TYR A 146 -1.46 -4.79 -13.75
C TYR A 146 -1.48 -3.77 -12.64
N SER A 147 -1.93 -2.55 -12.99
CA SER A 147 -2.11 -1.46 -12.05
C SER A 147 -3.35 -0.64 -12.41
N ILE A 148 -3.90 0.02 -11.41
CA ILE A 148 -4.94 1.02 -11.60
C ILE A 148 -4.28 2.39 -11.57
N TYR A 149 -4.60 3.23 -12.55
CA TYR A 149 -4.14 4.61 -12.65
C TYR A 149 -5.33 5.55 -12.67
N GLU A 150 -5.24 6.66 -11.97
CA GLU A 150 -6.08 7.81 -12.22
C GLU A 150 -5.32 8.80 -13.10
N LEU A 151 -5.88 9.09 -14.28
CA LEU A 151 -5.24 9.92 -15.29
C LEU A 151 -6.07 11.16 -15.55
N SER A 152 -5.43 12.32 -15.70
CA SER A 152 -6.08 13.49 -16.30
C SER A 152 -6.40 13.22 -17.78
N ILE A 153 -7.43 13.89 -18.30
CA ILE A 153 -7.82 13.73 -19.71
C ILE A 153 -6.84 14.52 -20.59
N PRO A 154 -6.19 13.87 -21.58
CA PRO A 154 -5.36 14.55 -22.56
C PRO A 154 -6.17 15.50 -23.43
N ASP A 155 -5.58 16.62 -23.86
CA ASP A 155 -6.28 17.61 -24.69
C ASP A 155 -6.85 17.02 -25.99
N ASN A 156 -6.16 16.04 -26.59
CA ASN A 156 -6.61 15.36 -27.80
C ASN A 156 -7.79 14.39 -27.60
N TRP A 157 -8.17 14.13 -26.34
CA TRP A 157 -9.33 13.31 -25.96
C TRP A 157 -10.55 14.14 -25.56
N LEU A 158 -10.36 15.43 -25.31
CA LEU A 158 -11.45 16.31 -24.88
C LEU A 158 -12.60 16.36 -25.90
N GLY A 159 -13.81 16.26 -25.39
CA GLY A 159 -15.04 16.27 -26.18
C GLY A 159 -15.29 15.02 -27.02
N LYS A 160 -14.48 13.97 -26.85
CA LYS A 160 -14.69 12.68 -27.51
C LYS A 160 -15.37 11.70 -26.57
N THR A 161 -16.11 10.76 -27.16
CA THR A 161 -16.69 9.64 -26.42
C THR A 161 -15.69 8.49 -26.27
N VAL A 162 -15.94 7.64 -25.28
CA VAL A 162 -15.13 6.42 -25.04
C VAL A 162 -15.09 5.55 -26.32
N ALA A 163 -16.21 5.43 -27.03
CA ALA A 163 -16.28 4.67 -28.29
C ALA A 163 -15.39 5.27 -29.39
N GLN A 164 -15.41 6.60 -29.56
CA GLN A 164 -14.59 7.28 -30.58
C GLN A 164 -13.08 7.11 -30.33
N LEU A 165 -12.69 7.01 -29.06
CA LEU A 165 -11.28 6.85 -28.68
C LEU A 165 -10.78 5.42 -28.85
N ASP A 166 -11.66 4.42 -28.76
CA ASP A 166 -11.35 2.98 -28.85
C ASP A 166 -10.14 2.57 -27.99
N ILE A 167 -10.14 3.10 -26.75
CA ILE A 167 -8.99 3.06 -25.83
C ILE A 167 -8.56 1.63 -25.54
N ARG A 168 -9.54 0.73 -25.37
CA ARG A 168 -9.27 -0.67 -25.06
C ARG A 168 -8.49 -1.37 -26.17
N LYS A 169 -8.86 -1.17 -27.43
CA LYS A 169 -8.18 -1.81 -28.57
C LYS A 169 -6.83 -1.14 -28.84
N LYS A 170 -6.77 0.19 -28.80
CA LYS A 170 -5.56 0.93 -29.13
C LYS A 170 -4.47 0.82 -28.07
N HIS A 171 -4.85 0.84 -26.79
CA HIS A 171 -3.92 0.97 -25.69
C HIS A 171 -3.88 -0.22 -24.73
N GLY A 172 -4.82 -1.16 -24.83
CA GLY A 172 -4.90 -2.34 -23.96
C GLY A 172 -5.30 -2.00 -22.52
N ILE A 173 -5.98 -0.86 -22.31
CA ILE A 173 -6.43 -0.41 -21.00
C ILE A 173 -7.96 -0.40 -20.93
N ASN A 174 -8.48 -0.68 -19.74
CA ASN A 174 -9.92 -0.63 -19.47
C ASN A 174 -10.24 0.58 -18.61
N ILE A 175 -11.21 1.38 -19.01
CA ILE A 175 -11.74 2.45 -18.18
C ILE A 175 -12.65 1.82 -17.13
N LEU A 176 -12.35 2.05 -15.86
CA LEU A 176 -13.13 1.60 -14.71
C LEU A 176 -14.15 2.65 -14.28
N GLY A 177 -13.84 3.92 -14.48
CA GLY A 177 -14.68 5.03 -14.08
C GLY A 177 -14.21 6.37 -14.62
N ILE A 178 -15.10 7.36 -14.56
CA ILE A 178 -14.82 8.76 -14.88
C ILE A 178 -15.09 9.56 -13.60
N ARG A 179 -14.13 10.35 -13.16
CA ARG A 179 -14.30 11.27 -12.03
C ARG A 179 -14.55 12.68 -12.56
N GLU A 180 -15.65 13.25 -12.12
CA GLU A 180 -16.04 14.62 -12.45
C GLU A 180 -16.46 15.35 -11.17
N ASN A 181 -15.94 16.54 -10.93
CA ASN A 181 -16.24 17.34 -9.72
C ASN A 181 -16.06 16.55 -8.40
N GLY A 182 -15.00 15.71 -8.31
CA GLY A 182 -14.70 14.88 -7.15
C GLY A 182 -15.55 13.63 -6.99
N ARG A 183 -16.57 13.41 -7.84
CA ARG A 183 -17.45 12.23 -7.80
C ARG A 183 -17.03 11.22 -8.87
N LEU A 184 -16.82 9.98 -8.44
CA LEU A 184 -16.48 8.88 -9.33
C LEU A 184 -17.76 8.22 -9.86
N ASN A 185 -17.93 8.22 -11.19
CA ASN A 185 -18.99 7.50 -11.89
C ASN A 185 -18.40 6.20 -12.48
N LEU A 186 -18.91 5.05 -12.04
CA LEU A 186 -18.50 3.73 -12.52
C LEU A 186 -19.33 3.24 -13.71
N ASN A 187 -20.46 3.90 -14.02
CA ASN A 187 -21.31 3.57 -15.16
C ASN A 187 -20.75 4.22 -16.43
N VAL A 188 -19.63 3.69 -16.92
CA VAL A 188 -19.00 4.16 -18.16
C VAL A 188 -19.61 3.43 -19.33
N THR A 189 -20.20 4.18 -20.26
CA THR A 189 -20.79 3.67 -21.50
C THR A 189 -19.95 4.09 -22.71
N PRO A 190 -20.15 3.46 -23.88
CA PRO A 190 -19.50 3.89 -25.13
C PRO A 190 -19.71 5.37 -25.45
N ASP A 191 -20.85 5.93 -25.04
CA ASP A 191 -21.25 7.32 -25.30
C ASP A 191 -20.80 8.30 -24.21
N SER A 192 -20.14 7.81 -23.16
CA SER A 192 -19.60 8.68 -22.11
C SER A 192 -18.59 9.65 -22.68
N LEU A 193 -18.82 10.96 -22.47
CA LEU A 193 -17.95 12.06 -22.95
C LEU A 193 -16.83 12.31 -21.93
N LEU A 194 -15.65 12.61 -22.46
CA LEU A 194 -14.50 13.04 -21.68
C LEU A 194 -14.34 14.57 -21.75
N ASN A 195 -14.68 15.23 -20.65
CA ASN A 195 -14.70 16.68 -20.56
C ASN A 195 -13.46 17.24 -19.84
N ARG A 196 -13.20 18.53 -20.03
CA ARG A 196 -12.15 19.24 -19.29
C ARG A 196 -12.44 19.21 -17.78
N GLY A 197 -11.41 18.94 -16.98
CA GLY A 197 -11.54 18.82 -15.52
C GLY A 197 -12.00 17.45 -15.01
N CYS A 198 -12.29 16.51 -15.91
CA CYS A 198 -12.48 15.11 -15.55
C CYS A 198 -11.13 14.39 -15.43
N SER A 199 -11.14 13.29 -14.65
CA SER A 199 -10.10 12.26 -14.68
C SER A 199 -10.72 10.90 -14.98
N ILE A 200 -9.92 9.97 -15.51
CA ILE A 200 -10.34 8.60 -15.75
C ILE A 200 -9.58 7.65 -14.83
N LEU A 201 -10.30 6.71 -14.25
CA LEU A 201 -9.74 5.58 -13.55
C LEU A 201 -9.61 4.43 -14.55
N VAL A 202 -8.38 3.94 -14.78
CA VAL A 202 -8.09 2.92 -15.77
C VAL A 202 -7.33 1.76 -15.18
N LEU A 203 -7.63 0.54 -15.63
CA LEU A 203 -6.86 -0.66 -15.38
C LEU A 203 -6.00 -0.96 -16.62
N GLY A 204 -4.71 -1.09 -16.42
CA GLY A 204 -3.78 -1.40 -17.49
C GLY A 204 -2.56 -2.18 -17.02
N PRO A 205 -1.77 -2.74 -17.98
CA PRO A 205 -0.57 -3.50 -17.65
C PRO A 205 0.50 -2.62 -17.02
N ASP A 206 1.08 -3.10 -15.91
CA ASP A 206 2.29 -2.51 -15.35
C ASP A 206 3.52 -3.03 -16.07
N ARG A 207 4.04 -2.24 -16.99
CA ARG A 207 5.19 -2.64 -17.83
C ARG A 207 6.55 -2.52 -17.14
N ARG A 208 6.60 -2.19 -15.85
CA ARG A 208 7.84 -2.15 -15.07
C ARG A 208 8.30 -3.54 -14.65
N SER A 209 7.38 -4.50 -14.45
CA SER A 209 7.70 -5.87 -14.05
C SER A 209 8.48 -6.63 -15.13
N SER A 210 8.31 -6.28 -16.41
CA SER A 210 8.99 -6.94 -17.53
C SER A 210 10.52 -6.71 -17.58
N LYS A 211 11.07 -5.81 -16.78
CA LYS A 211 12.53 -5.55 -16.72
C LYS A 211 13.27 -6.34 -15.63
N SER A 212 12.59 -6.82 -14.60
CA SER A 212 13.24 -7.58 -13.51
C SER A 212 13.46 -9.06 -13.84
N ASP A 213 12.64 -9.63 -14.72
CA ASP A 213 12.71 -11.07 -15.06
C ASP A 213 13.75 -11.44 -16.13
N ARG A 214 14.44 -10.44 -16.73
CA ARG A 214 15.44 -10.68 -17.80
C ARG A 214 16.83 -11.05 -17.30
N ARG A 215 17.07 -11.14 -16.00
CA ARG A 215 18.39 -11.55 -15.47
C ARG A 215 18.59 -13.07 -15.34
N GLY A 216 17.59 -13.90 -15.66
CA GLY A 216 17.61 -15.34 -15.45
C GLY A 216 17.67 -16.23 -16.69
N ARG A 217 17.49 -15.73 -17.90
CA ARG A 217 17.55 -16.59 -19.11
C ARG A 217 18.51 -16.03 -20.16
N ARG A 218 19.71 -16.59 -20.19
CA ARG A 218 20.58 -16.54 -21.38
C ARG A 218 20.08 -17.63 -22.34
N HIS A 219 19.60 -17.27 -23.52
CA HIS A 219 20.03 -17.72 -24.85
C HIS A 219 19.04 -17.32 -25.94
N THR A 220 19.63 -16.70 -26.98
CA THR A 220 19.25 -16.64 -28.38
C THR A 220 17.81 -16.24 -28.73
N GLU A 221 17.64 -14.93 -29.02
CA GLU A 221 16.98 -14.46 -30.24
C GLU A 221 17.07 -12.92 -30.29
N ARG A 222 17.32 -12.38 -31.48
CA ARG A 222 17.52 -10.94 -31.74
C ARG A 222 16.26 -10.13 -31.39
N PRO A 223 16.41 -8.96 -30.72
CA PRO A 223 15.27 -8.13 -30.38
C PRO A 223 14.84 -7.31 -31.59
N GLN A 224 13.76 -7.72 -32.24
CA GLN A 224 12.97 -6.78 -33.06
C GLN A 224 12.00 -6.01 -32.16
N ARG A 225 12.22 -4.70 -32.08
CA ARG A 225 11.27 -3.62 -31.77
C ARG A 225 10.11 -3.93 -30.82
N LYS A 226 10.32 -3.80 -29.52
CA LYS A 226 9.23 -3.63 -28.53
C LYS A 226 9.65 -2.63 -27.43
N THR A 227 10.05 -1.43 -27.86
CA THR A 227 10.36 -0.30 -26.95
C THR A 227 9.21 0.73 -26.93
N ALA A 228 7.99 0.31 -27.27
CA ALA A 228 6.95 1.26 -27.61
C ALA A 228 5.85 1.45 -26.57
N ALA A 229 5.98 0.91 -25.38
CA ALA A 229 4.78 0.83 -24.56
C ALA A 229 4.79 1.60 -23.24
N VAL A 230 5.93 1.91 -22.65
CA VAL A 230 6.03 2.98 -21.64
C VAL A 230 5.94 4.33 -22.36
N SER A 231 6.53 4.41 -23.58
CA SER A 231 6.38 5.53 -24.49
C SER A 231 4.92 5.75 -24.96
N LEU A 232 4.05 4.74 -24.93
CA LEU A 232 2.64 4.88 -25.33
C LEU A 232 1.76 5.50 -24.23
N TYR A 233 2.03 5.27 -22.96
CA TYR A 233 1.41 6.06 -21.89
C TYR A 233 1.98 7.48 -21.86
N PHE A 234 3.28 7.66 -22.18
CA PHE A 234 3.93 8.97 -22.29
C PHE A 234 3.80 9.58 -23.69
N GLY A 235 3.44 8.86 -24.72
CA GLY A 235 3.24 9.34 -26.09
C GLY A 235 1.77 9.60 -26.45
N LEU A 236 0.87 9.46 -25.50
CA LEU A 236 -0.54 9.89 -25.59
C LEU A 236 -0.71 11.36 -25.18
N PHE A 237 0.34 11.97 -24.63
CA PHE A 237 0.32 13.31 -24.06
C PHE A 237 1.30 14.23 -24.76
#